data_e037c893b6986574078635eac1fe53a8
#
_entry.id   e037c893b6986574078635eac1fe53a8
#
_cell.length_a   1.000
_cell.length_b   1.000
_cell.length_c   1.000
_cell.angle_alpha   90.00
_cell.angle_beta   90.00
_cell.angle_gamma   90.00
#
_symmetry.space_group_name_H-M   'P 1'
#
loop_
_entity.id
_entity.type
_entity.pdbx_description
1 polymer ?
#
loop_
_entity_poly.entity_id
_entity_poly.type
_entity_poly.pdbx_seq_one_letter_code
_entity_poly.pdbx_strand_id
1 'polypeptide(L)'
;MNRVLYQLSYAAIGQLISFGEISFIIITKDIRFVKRKLRFFQSFFGKAIFEVNSMNLRRTLALFTLGGSAYVGLELLYRRRSHISMFGAGGLCFLLMGRLNRTRLPIPARMGLGALTITGVELATGLLVNRDHHVWDYRAMPGNFRGQVCLPFTALWYPLSGIAMGLYEWADSAL
;
A
#
# COMPACT_ATOMS: atom_id res chain seq x y z
N MET A 1 -37.31 17.16 45.73
CA MET A 1 -36.88 15.96 44.96
C MET A 1 -36.21 16.28 43.60
N ASN A 2 -35.69 17.49 43.33
CA ASN A 2 -35.19 17.84 41.98
C ASN A 2 -33.74 18.33 41.88
N ARG A 3 -33.02 18.54 42.97
CA ARG A 3 -31.61 19.00 42.88
C ARG A 3 -30.61 17.91 42.49
N VAL A 4 -30.85 16.69 42.96
CA VAL A 4 -29.94 15.55 42.66
C VAL A 4 -30.06 15.09 41.20
N LEU A 5 -31.26 15.07 40.64
CA LEU A 5 -31.51 14.74 39.22
C LEU A 5 -30.93 15.80 38.28
N TYR A 6 -30.98 17.08 38.67
CA TYR A 6 -30.34 18.16 37.90
C TYR A 6 -28.83 18.06 37.90
N GLN A 7 -28.21 17.76 39.04
CA GLN A 7 -26.74 17.60 39.12
C GLN A 7 -26.25 16.36 38.33
N LEU A 8 -27.00 15.25 38.37
CA LEU A 8 -26.66 14.06 37.60
C LEU A 8 -26.81 14.27 36.07
N SER A 9 -27.79 15.09 35.63
CA SER A 9 -27.95 15.41 34.21
C SER A 9 -26.83 16.32 33.71
N TYR A 10 -26.37 17.29 34.46
CA TYR A 10 -25.25 18.14 34.09
C TYR A 10 -23.91 17.41 34.09
N ALA A 11 -23.69 16.47 35.01
CA ALA A 11 -22.50 15.62 35.02
C ALA A 11 -22.49 14.65 33.80
N ALA A 12 -23.62 14.08 33.43
CA ALA A 12 -23.74 13.23 32.28
C ALA A 12 -23.55 13.99 30.94
N ILE A 13 -24.09 15.21 30.84
CA ILE A 13 -23.92 16.08 29.70
C ILE A 13 -22.45 16.54 29.58
N GLY A 14 -21.80 16.89 30.70
CA GLY A 14 -20.37 17.25 30.75
C GLY A 14 -19.47 16.08 30.28
N GLN A 15 -19.78 14.85 30.68
CA GLN A 15 -19.06 13.65 30.22
C GLN A 15 -19.29 13.37 28.72
N LEU A 16 -20.50 13.54 28.22
CA LEU A 16 -20.83 13.38 26.78
C LEU A 16 -20.11 14.41 25.91
N ILE A 17 -20.03 15.67 26.36
CA ILE A 17 -19.30 16.73 25.66
C ILE A 17 -17.80 16.43 25.66
N SER A 18 -17.23 16.03 26.81
CA SER A 18 -15.82 15.64 26.91
C SER A 18 -15.48 14.41 26.02
N PHE A 19 -16.37 13.43 25.95
CA PHE A 19 -16.21 12.27 25.04
C PHE A 19 -16.31 12.68 23.57
N GLY A 20 -17.19 13.61 23.23
CA GLY A 20 -17.33 14.18 21.89
C GLY A 20 -16.09 14.96 21.47
N GLU A 21 -15.52 15.78 22.34
CA GLU A 21 -14.28 16.53 22.09
C GLU A 21 -13.06 15.60 21.94
N ILE A 22 -12.92 14.59 22.82
CA ILE A 22 -11.85 13.59 22.71
C ILE A 22 -11.97 12.80 21.42
N SER A 23 -13.18 12.36 21.05
CA SER A 23 -13.43 11.65 19.80
C SER A 23 -13.14 12.53 18.58
N PHE A 24 -13.52 13.80 18.62
CA PHE A 24 -13.23 14.76 17.55
C PHE A 24 -11.73 15.05 17.42
N ILE A 25 -10.99 15.15 18.54
CA ILE A 25 -9.53 15.33 18.54
C ILE A 25 -8.81 14.08 18.01
N ILE A 26 -9.26 12.90 18.37
CA ILE A 26 -8.70 11.64 17.86
C ILE A 26 -8.95 11.52 16.35
N ILE A 27 -10.17 11.76 15.90
CA ILE A 27 -10.55 11.71 14.47
C ILE A 27 -9.77 12.77 13.67
N THR A 28 -9.60 14.00 14.19
CA THR A 28 -8.86 15.05 13.48
C THR A 28 -7.35 14.83 13.47
N LYS A 29 -6.78 14.19 14.50
CA LYS A 29 -5.37 13.74 14.50
C LYS A 29 -5.15 12.63 13.49
N ASP A 30 -6.04 11.65 13.43
CA ASP A 30 -5.97 10.58 12.44
C ASP A 30 -6.12 11.09 11.00
N ILE A 31 -7.04 12.01 10.75
CA ILE A 31 -7.21 12.61 9.43
C ILE A 31 -5.97 13.42 9.02
N ARG A 32 -5.33 14.16 9.93
CA ARG A 32 -4.09 14.91 9.64
C ARG A 32 -2.91 13.98 9.39
N PHE A 33 -2.80 12.91 10.15
CA PHE A 33 -1.78 11.87 9.98
C PHE A 33 -1.97 11.13 8.65
N VAL A 34 -3.21 10.73 8.32
CA VAL A 34 -3.58 10.11 7.04
C VAL A 34 -3.32 11.08 5.88
N LYS A 35 -3.74 12.35 5.98
CA LYS A 35 -3.47 13.37 4.94
C LYS A 35 -1.98 13.63 4.73
N ARG A 36 -1.16 13.57 5.79
CA ARG A 36 0.30 13.73 5.68
C ARG A 36 0.95 12.51 5.03
N LYS A 37 0.52 11.30 5.38
CA LYS A 37 0.95 10.06 4.72
C LYS A 37 0.47 9.99 3.26
N LEU A 38 -0.76 10.42 2.99
CA LEU A 38 -1.30 10.48 1.62
C LEU A 38 -0.53 11.48 0.75
N ARG A 39 -0.17 12.66 1.28
CA ARG A 39 0.67 13.64 0.57
C ARG A 39 2.09 13.12 0.32
N PHE A 40 2.70 12.44 1.28
CA PHE A 40 3.99 11.78 1.08
C PHE A 40 3.87 10.71 -0.02
N PHE A 41 2.83 9.88 0.03
CA PHE A 41 2.54 8.84 -0.95
C PHE A 41 2.26 9.46 -2.33
N GLN A 42 1.42 10.51 -2.42
CA GLN A 42 1.16 11.25 -3.66
C GLN A 42 2.43 11.94 -4.22
N SER A 43 3.26 12.53 -3.36
CA SER A 43 4.53 13.13 -3.78
C SER A 43 5.51 12.07 -4.28
N PHE A 44 5.59 10.93 -3.62
CA PHE A 44 6.45 9.80 -4.01
C PHE A 44 5.96 9.18 -5.34
N PHE A 45 4.67 8.85 -5.42
CA PHE A 45 4.06 8.29 -6.63
C PHE A 45 4.02 9.31 -7.78
N GLY A 46 3.72 10.57 -7.52
CA GLY A 46 3.71 11.63 -8.52
C GLY A 46 5.08 11.84 -9.15
N LYS A 47 6.14 11.88 -8.35
CA LYS A 47 7.52 11.92 -8.85
C LYS A 47 7.89 10.65 -9.61
N ALA A 48 7.52 9.48 -9.10
CA ALA A 48 7.78 8.20 -9.75
C ALA A 48 7.09 8.10 -11.11
N ILE A 49 5.84 8.54 -11.22
CA ILE A 49 5.08 8.55 -12.48
C ILE A 49 5.65 9.59 -13.46
N PHE A 50 6.01 10.80 -12.98
CA PHE A 50 6.58 11.84 -13.82
C PHE A 50 7.92 11.43 -14.44
N GLU A 51 8.77 10.74 -13.70
CA GLU A 51 10.04 10.26 -14.22
C GLU A 51 9.91 9.03 -15.14
N VAL A 52 8.86 8.17 -14.95
CA VAL A 52 8.54 7.10 -15.92
C VAL A 52 8.27 7.70 -17.31
N ASN A 53 7.67 8.90 -17.39
CA ASN A 53 7.46 9.60 -18.64
C ASN A 53 8.75 10.09 -19.32
N SER A 54 9.89 10.18 -18.62
CA SER A 54 11.19 10.57 -19.19
C SER A 54 12.03 9.39 -19.69
N MET A 55 11.62 8.14 -19.39
CA MET A 55 12.28 6.94 -19.90
C MET A 55 11.83 6.63 -21.34
N ASN A 56 12.72 6.01 -22.10
CA ASN A 56 12.35 5.47 -23.41
C ASN A 56 11.12 4.55 -23.26
N LEU A 57 10.03 4.85 -23.97
CA LEU A 57 8.75 4.14 -23.85
C LEU A 57 8.91 2.63 -24.05
N ARG A 58 9.75 2.20 -25.03
CA ARG A 58 10.02 0.78 -25.28
C ARG A 58 10.61 0.08 -24.05
N ARG A 59 11.60 0.70 -23.43
CA ARG A 59 12.26 0.20 -22.21
C ARG A 59 11.28 0.12 -21.03
N THR A 60 10.48 1.15 -20.84
CA THR A 60 9.44 1.19 -19.80
C THR A 60 8.42 0.07 -19.99
N LEU A 61 7.94 -0.14 -21.23
CA LEU A 61 6.98 -1.19 -21.54
C LEU A 61 7.58 -2.59 -21.34
N ALA A 62 8.83 -2.81 -21.74
CA ALA A 62 9.51 -4.09 -21.54
C ALA A 62 9.65 -4.41 -20.05
N LEU A 63 10.12 -3.47 -19.24
CA LEU A 63 10.26 -3.64 -17.79
C LEU A 63 8.90 -3.81 -17.09
N PHE A 64 7.88 -3.05 -17.49
CA PHE A 64 6.51 -3.22 -16.99
C PHE A 64 5.96 -4.62 -17.31
N THR A 65 6.13 -5.08 -18.53
CA THR A 65 5.67 -6.41 -18.97
C THR A 65 6.40 -7.51 -18.21
N LEU A 66 7.72 -7.38 -18.03
CA LEU A 66 8.51 -8.33 -17.24
C LEU A 66 8.00 -8.42 -15.79
N GLY A 67 7.83 -7.30 -15.12
CA GLY A 67 7.33 -7.24 -13.75
C GLY A 67 5.91 -7.78 -13.61
N GLY A 68 5.03 -7.42 -14.54
CA GLY A 68 3.65 -7.92 -14.58
C GLY A 68 3.60 -9.43 -14.80
N SER A 69 4.39 -9.96 -15.73
CA SER A 69 4.48 -11.40 -15.99
C SER A 69 5.07 -12.18 -14.82
N ALA A 70 6.11 -11.65 -14.19
CA ALA A 70 6.72 -12.26 -13.00
C ALA A 70 5.71 -12.34 -11.84
N TYR A 71 4.94 -11.27 -11.59
CA TYR A 71 3.93 -11.26 -10.55
C TYR A 71 2.80 -12.27 -10.83
N VAL A 72 2.27 -12.29 -12.05
CA VAL A 72 1.27 -13.30 -12.49
C VAL A 72 1.83 -14.71 -12.33
N GLY A 73 3.09 -14.92 -12.68
CA GLY A 73 3.77 -16.20 -12.49
C GLY A 73 3.81 -16.64 -11.02
N LEU A 74 4.16 -15.73 -10.09
CA LEU A 74 4.11 -16.00 -8.66
C LEU A 74 2.70 -16.35 -8.17
N GLU A 75 1.68 -15.64 -8.65
CA GLU A 75 0.29 -15.96 -8.30
C GLU A 75 -0.17 -17.31 -8.82
N LEU A 76 0.18 -17.66 -10.05
CA LEU A 76 -0.15 -18.96 -10.62
C LEU A 76 0.55 -20.09 -9.87
N LEU A 77 1.79 -19.92 -9.44
CA LEU A 77 2.50 -20.89 -8.60
C LEU A 77 1.86 -21.05 -7.23
N TYR A 78 1.43 -19.94 -6.60
CA TYR A 78 0.85 -19.94 -5.26
C TYR A 78 -0.62 -20.34 -5.24
N ARG A 79 -1.47 -19.72 -6.11
CA ARG A 79 -2.94 -19.84 -6.08
C ARG A 79 -3.51 -20.59 -7.27
N ARG A 80 -2.71 -20.92 -8.28
CA ARG A 80 -3.11 -21.51 -9.57
C ARG A 80 -4.12 -20.66 -10.35
N ARG A 81 -4.28 -19.40 -9.99
CA ARG A 81 -5.16 -18.42 -10.66
C ARG A 81 -4.59 -17.01 -10.48
N SER A 82 -4.80 -16.17 -11.47
CA SER A 82 -4.45 -14.76 -11.43
C SER A 82 -5.53 -13.93 -12.11
N HIS A 83 -5.47 -12.62 -11.97
CA HIS A 83 -6.37 -11.66 -12.59
C HIS A 83 -5.55 -10.60 -13.34
N ILE A 84 -6.11 -10.06 -14.44
CA ILE A 84 -5.39 -9.07 -15.27
C ILE A 84 -4.92 -7.84 -14.48
N SER A 85 -5.64 -7.44 -13.44
CA SER A 85 -5.23 -6.34 -12.57
C SER A 85 -3.89 -6.61 -11.86
N MET A 86 -3.56 -7.89 -11.61
CA MET A 86 -2.31 -8.28 -10.98
C MET A 86 -1.12 -8.12 -11.92
N PHE A 87 -1.32 -8.30 -13.22
CA PHE A 87 -0.33 -7.94 -14.23
C PHE A 87 -0.03 -6.43 -14.18
N GLY A 88 -1.06 -5.59 -14.12
CA GLY A 88 -0.90 -4.14 -14.01
C GLY A 88 -0.22 -3.72 -12.70
N ALA A 89 -0.66 -4.29 -11.57
CA ALA A 89 -0.08 -4.03 -10.25
C ALA A 89 1.40 -4.46 -10.19
N GLY A 90 1.72 -5.66 -10.69
CA GLY A 90 3.08 -6.20 -10.72
C GLY A 90 4.01 -5.37 -11.60
N GLY A 91 3.57 -4.97 -12.79
CA GLY A 91 4.32 -4.10 -13.68
C GLY A 91 4.62 -2.73 -13.05
N LEU A 92 3.61 -2.11 -12.43
CA LEU A 92 3.78 -0.85 -11.69
C LEU A 92 4.75 -1.02 -10.51
N CYS A 93 4.58 -2.06 -9.69
CA CYS A 93 5.49 -2.34 -8.59
C CYS A 93 6.93 -2.51 -9.07
N PHE A 94 7.14 -3.23 -10.17
CA PHE A 94 8.49 -3.46 -10.71
C PHE A 94 9.19 -2.18 -11.13
N LEU A 95 8.47 -1.26 -11.81
CA LEU A 95 9.01 0.06 -12.15
C LEU A 95 9.32 0.88 -10.90
N LEU A 96 8.47 0.82 -9.87
CA LEU A 96 8.71 1.50 -8.60
C LEU A 96 9.90 0.91 -7.83
N MET A 97 10.13 -0.42 -7.90
CA MET A 97 11.31 -1.05 -7.31
C MET A 97 12.60 -0.57 -7.97
N GLY A 98 12.64 -0.46 -9.29
CA GLY A 98 13.80 0.10 -10.00
C GLY A 98 14.13 1.52 -9.57
N ARG A 99 13.11 2.34 -9.33
CA ARG A 99 13.31 3.70 -8.83
C ARG A 99 13.82 3.74 -7.39
N LEU A 100 13.22 2.94 -6.55
CA LEU A 100 13.61 2.84 -5.15
C LEU A 100 15.05 2.35 -5.02
N ASN A 101 15.49 1.47 -5.93
CA ASN A 101 16.85 0.97 -5.95
C ASN A 101 17.90 2.04 -6.29
N ARG A 102 17.53 3.06 -7.04
CA ARG A 102 18.40 4.20 -7.38
C ARG A 102 18.53 5.25 -6.25
N THR A 103 17.82 5.06 -5.14
CA THR A 103 17.93 5.96 -3.98
C THR A 103 19.22 5.70 -3.20
N ARG A 104 19.71 6.72 -2.48
CA ARG A 104 20.90 6.59 -1.61
C ARG A 104 20.62 5.92 -0.26
N LEU A 105 19.44 5.34 -0.08
CA LEU A 105 19.07 4.67 1.16
C LEU A 105 19.83 3.34 1.31
N PRO A 106 20.13 2.90 2.55
CA PRO A 106 20.69 1.58 2.79
C PRO A 106 19.73 0.48 2.35
N ILE A 107 20.27 -0.67 1.93
CA ILE A 107 19.49 -1.80 1.37
C ILE A 107 18.30 -2.19 2.25
N PRO A 108 18.43 -2.37 3.60
CA PRO A 108 17.28 -2.74 4.42
C PRO A 108 16.15 -1.70 4.39
N ALA A 109 16.50 -0.41 4.34
CA ALA A 109 15.50 0.65 4.24
C ALA A 109 14.80 0.66 2.88
N ARG A 110 15.53 0.41 1.78
CA ARG A 110 14.93 0.25 0.44
C ARG A 110 13.97 -0.94 0.40
N MET A 111 14.37 -2.09 0.95
CA MET A 111 13.51 -3.27 1.04
C MET A 111 12.26 -3.01 1.88
N GLY A 112 12.39 -2.33 3.02
CA GLY A 112 11.25 -1.94 3.85
C GLY A 112 10.26 -1.01 3.13
N LEU A 113 10.79 0.02 2.46
CA LEU A 113 9.97 0.91 1.64
C LEU A 113 9.37 0.17 0.43
N GLY A 114 10.11 -0.78 -0.15
CA GLY A 114 9.62 -1.65 -1.21
C GLY A 114 8.42 -2.47 -0.77
N ALA A 115 8.50 -3.12 0.38
CA ALA A 115 7.38 -3.88 0.96
C ALA A 115 6.15 -2.99 1.18
N LEU A 116 6.33 -1.81 1.75
CA LEU A 116 5.23 -0.86 1.96
C LEU A 116 4.64 -0.36 0.63
N THR A 117 5.48 -0.16 -0.39
CA THR A 117 5.04 0.27 -1.72
C THR A 117 4.19 -0.82 -2.38
N ILE A 118 4.66 -2.07 -2.37
CA ILE A 118 3.92 -3.21 -2.93
C ILE A 118 2.58 -3.38 -2.19
N THR A 119 2.59 -3.38 -0.85
CA THR A 119 1.37 -3.45 -0.04
C THR A 119 0.40 -2.30 -0.35
N GLY A 120 0.92 -1.09 -0.59
CA GLY A 120 0.10 0.07 -0.96
C GLY A 120 -0.54 -0.09 -2.35
N VAL A 121 0.19 -0.61 -3.34
CA VAL A 121 -0.33 -0.89 -4.67
C VAL A 121 -1.35 -2.03 -4.61
N GLU A 122 -1.08 -3.09 -3.84
CA GLU A 122 -2.02 -4.20 -3.62
C GLU A 122 -3.32 -3.70 -2.98
N LEU A 123 -3.23 -2.86 -1.94
CA LEU A 123 -4.40 -2.25 -1.30
C LEU A 123 -5.20 -1.38 -2.29
N ALA A 124 -4.54 -0.51 -3.03
CA ALA A 124 -5.19 0.35 -4.01
C ALA A 124 -5.90 -0.47 -5.11
N THR A 125 -5.22 -1.48 -5.64
CA THR A 125 -5.78 -2.41 -6.62
C THR A 125 -6.98 -3.15 -6.03
N GLY A 126 -6.86 -3.66 -4.81
CA GLY A 126 -7.94 -4.37 -4.13
C GLY A 126 -9.18 -3.50 -3.91
N LEU A 127 -9.00 -2.26 -3.49
CA LEU A 127 -10.11 -1.32 -3.31
C LEU A 127 -10.80 -0.93 -4.62
N LEU A 128 -10.10 -1.02 -5.75
CA LEU A 128 -10.66 -0.71 -7.07
C LEU A 128 -11.35 -1.90 -7.72
N VAL A 129 -10.72 -3.09 -7.69
CA VAL A 129 -11.15 -4.23 -8.53
C VAL A 129 -11.54 -5.47 -7.73
N ASN A 130 -11.31 -5.49 -6.42
CA ASN A 130 -11.57 -6.66 -5.55
C ASN A 130 -12.50 -6.32 -4.38
N ARG A 131 -13.46 -5.43 -4.57
CA ARG A 131 -14.38 -4.98 -3.50
C ARG A 131 -15.16 -6.15 -2.89
N ASP A 132 -15.52 -7.12 -3.70
CA ASP A 132 -16.30 -8.30 -3.31
C ASP A 132 -15.41 -9.49 -2.92
N HIS A 133 -14.08 -9.29 -2.83
CA HIS A 133 -13.09 -10.33 -2.47
C HIS A 133 -13.07 -11.56 -3.38
N HIS A 134 -13.51 -11.42 -4.64
CA HIS A 134 -13.53 -12.52 -5.60
C HIS A 134 -12.14 -12.86 -6.17
N VAL A 135 -11.24 -11.87 -6.27
CA VAL A 135 -9.88 -12.07 -6.80
C VAL A 135 -8.98 -12.66 -5.72
N TRP A 136 -8.97 -12.06 -4.51
CA TRP A 136 -8.33 -12.59 -3.30
C TRP A 136 -9.08 -12.15 -2.06
N ASP A 137 -8.88 -12.87 -0.96
CA ASP A 137 -9.56 -12.61 0.31
C ASP A 137 -8.62 -12.91 1.48
N TYR A 138 -8.19 -11.85 2.17
CA TYR A 138 -7.34 -11.97 3.35
C TYR A 138 -8.09 -11.75 4.67
N ARG A 139 -9.44 -11.78 4.68
CA ARG A 139 -10.22 -11.53 5.89
C ARG A 139 -9.91 -12.51 7.03
N ALA A 140 -9.55 -13.74 6.71
CA ALA A 140 -9.14 -14.75 7.70
C ALA A 140 -7.65 -14.63 8.12
N MET A 141 -6.85 -13.73 7.49
CA MET A 141 -5.43 -13.63 7.76
C MET A 141 -5.15 -12.64 8.90
N PRO A 142 -4.12 -12.88 9.74
CA PRO A 142 -3.77 -11.99 10.83
C PRO A 142 -3.30 -10.63 10.32
N GLY A 143 -3.73 -9.55 11.03
CA GLY A 143 -3.38 -8.19 10.67
C GLY A 143 -3.89 -7.76 9.30
N ASN A 144 -5.01 -8.34 8.84
CA ASN A 144 -5.62 -7.90 7.58
C ASN A 144 -6.23 -6.50 7.71
N PHE A 145 -6.18 -5.75 6.63
CA PHE A 145 -6.89 -4.49 6.48
C PHE A 145 -7.86 -4.60 5.33
N ARG A 146 -9.16 -4.52 5.65
CA ARG A 146 -10.30 -4.65 4.73
C ARG A 146 -10.28 -5.94 3.88
N GLY A 147 -9.60 -7.01 4.34
CA GLY A 147 -9.42 -8.24 3.57
C GLY A 147 -8.58 -8.08 2.29
N GLN A 148 -7.99 -6.89 2.05
CA GLN A 148 -7.24 -6.59 0.83
C GLN A 148 -5.74 -6.79 0.99
N VAL A 149 -5.20 -6.51 2.17
CA VAL A 149 -3.79 -6.71 2.53
C VAL A 149 -3.71 -7.34 3.91
N CYS A 150 -2.61 -8.01 4.23
CA CYS A 150 -2.40 -8.61 5.54
C CYS A 150 -0.93 -8.61 5.95
N LEU A 151 -0.67 -8.76 7.25
CA LEU A 151 0.66 -8.68 7.80
C LEU A 151 1.63 -9.75 7.24
N PRO A 152 1.24 -11.04 7.08
CA PRO A 152 2.14 -12.05 6.54
C PRO A 152 2.62 -11.73 5.13
N PHE A 153 1.75 -11.29 4.23
CA PHE A 153 2.14 -10.91 2.88
C PHE A 153 2.94 -9.62 2.85
N THR A 154 2.61 -8.63 3.69
CA THR A 154 3.44 -7.42 3.84
C THR A 154 4.86 -7.78 4.27
N ALA A 155 5.03 -8.74 5.19
CA ALA A 155 6.35 -9.22 5.61
C ALA A 155 7.07 -9.98 4.47
N LEU A 156 6.34 -10.78 3.69
CA LEU A 156 6.88 -11.50 2.53
C LEU A 156 7.38 -10.53 1.43
N TRP A 157 6.71 -9.39 1.27
CA TRP A 157 7.13 -8.36 0.31
C TRP A 157 8.51 -7.77 0.64
N TYR A 158 8.99 -7.88 1.88
CA TYR A 158 10.30 -7.36 2.27
C TYR A 158 11.45 -8.03 1.50
N PRO A 159 11.69 -9.36 1.58
CA PRO A 159 12.72 -10.01 0.78
C PRO A 159 12.42 -9.96 -0.72
N LEU A 160 11.14 -10.08 -1.13
CA LEU A 160 10.76 -10.06 -2.54
C LEU A 160 11.03 -8.71 -3.19
N SER A 161 10.90 -7.60 -2.47
CA SER A 161 11.26 -6.27 -3.00
C SER A 161 12.76 -6.16 -3.29
N GLY A 162 13.62 -6.77 -2.48
CA GLY A 162 15.06 -6.83 -2.75
C GLY A 162 15.37 -7.62 -4.02
N ILE A 163 14.74 -8.78 -4.19
CA ILE A 163 14.85 -9.60 -5.41
C ILE A 163 14.38 -8.82 -6.64
N ALA A 164 13.22 -8.15 -6.52
CA ALA A 164 12.66 -7.35 -7.61
C ALA A 164 13.56 -6.18 -8.01
N MET A 165 14.23 -5.53 -7.05
CA MET A 165 15.22 -4.48 -7.32
C MET A 165 16.42 -5.01 -8.09
N GLY A 166 16.99 -6.15 -7.69
CA GLY A 166 18.11 -6.79 -8.39
C GLY A 166 17.72 -7.25 -9.80
N LEU A 167 16.54 -7.86 -9.94
CA LEU A 167 16.02 -8.28 -11.25
C LEU A 167 15.75 -7.09 -12.18
N TYR A 168 15.26 -5.98 -11.63
CA TYR A 168 15.07 -4.75 -12.38
C TYR A 168 16.40 -4.23 -12.92
N GLU A 169 17.43 -4.14 -12.09
CA GLU A 169 18.76 -3.67 -12.49
C GLU A 169 19.37 -4.53 -13.60
N TRP A 170 19.27 -5.86 -13.43
CA TRP A 170 19.73 -6.80 -14.44
C TRP A 170 18.99 -6.60 -15.77
N ALA A 171 17.66 -6.57 -15.74
CA ALA A 171 16.85 -6.38 -16.95
C ALA A 171 17.07 -5.00 -17.60
N ASP A 172 17.20 -3.95 -16.78
CA ASP A 172 17.43 -2.59 -17.22
C ASP A 172 18.81 -2.42 -17.89
N SER A 173 19.81 -3.18 -17.44
CA SER A 173 21.15 -3.21 -18.09
C SER A 173 21.19 -3.93 -19.41
N ALA A 174 20.23 -4.82 -19.67
CA ALA A 174 20.13 -5.62 -20.91
C ALA A 174 19.30 -4.92 -22.01
N LEU A 175 18.58 -3.83 -21.69
CA LEU A 175 17.71 -3.05 -22.58
C LEU A 175 18.34 -1.72 -22.98
#